data_bb1dade690e6da5d0bceefd54d9c8dbb
#
_entry.id   bb1dade690e6da5d0bceefd54d9c8dbb
#
_cell.length_a   1.000
_cell.length_b   1.000
_cell.length_c   1.000
_cell.angle_alpha   90.00
_cell.angle_beta   90.00
_cell.angle_gamma   90.00
#
_symmetry.space_group_name_H-M   'P 1'
#
loop_
_entity.id
_entity.type
_entity.pdbx_description
1 polymer ?
#
loop_
_entity_poly.entity_id
_entity_poly.type
_entity_poly.pdbx_seq_one_letter_code
_entity_poly.pdbx_strand_id
1 'polypeptide(L)'
;MSIYLKMKLTNNQKKYLRSLAHDLKPFVMIGQNGLSESVLAEINTTMLKHELIKIKLRLDNRKEKQQILEKIIEFSHAELVQVIGGVLVIYRPFEDNPDIILPRT
;
A
#
# COMPACT_ATOMS: atom_id res chain seq x y z
N MET A 1 14.99 -4.69 15.16
CA MET A 1 14.74 -3.98 13.90
C MET A 1 13.80 -4.78 13.04
N SER A 2 12.78 -4.13 12.49
CA SER A 2 11.83 -4.80 11.63
C SER A 2 12.45 -5.15 10.28
N ILE A 3 12.17 -6.36 9.77
CA ILE A 3 12.64 -6.74 8.44
C ILE A 3 11.94 -5.92 7.35
N TYR A 4 10.78 -5.35 7.63
CA TYR A 4 10.06 -4.51 6.67
C TYR A 4 10.86 -3.31 6.22
N LEU A 5 11.64 -2.72 7.14
CA LEU A 5 12.44 -1.54 6.83
C LEU A 5 13.53 -1.83 5.82
N LYS A 6 13.86 -3.10 5.63
CA LYS A 6 14.90 -3.52 4.70
C LYS A 6 14.35 -4.22 3.47
N MET A 7 13.04 -4.49 3.45
CA MET A 7 12.44 -5.15 2.30
C MET A 7 12.47 -4.21 1.10
N LYS A 8 12.94 -4.73 0.00
CA LYS A 8 12.93 -4.00 -1.26
C LYS A 8 12.48 -4.94 -2.36
N LEU A 9 11.37 -4.60 -2.99
CA LEU A 9 10.79 -5.42 -4.03
C LEU A 9 11.58 -5.30 -5.34
N THR A 10 11.82 -6.42 -5.98
CA THR A 10 12.37 -6.42 -7.34
C THR A 10 11.28 -6.02 -8.34
N ASN A 11 11.69 -5.70 -9.55
CA ASN A 11 10.74 -5.38 -10.61
C ASN A 11 9.79 -6.54 -10.91
N ASN A 12 10.30 -7.78 -10.89
CA ASN A 12 9.47 -8.96 -11.09
C ASN A 12 8.48 -9.16 -9.96
N GLN A 13 8.90 -8.91 -8.74
CA GLN A 13 8.01 -9.02 -7.57
C GLN A 13 6.91 -7.96 -7.65
N LYS A 14 7.25 -6.74 -8.03
CA LYS A 14 6.25 -5.68 -8.21
C LYS A 14 5.27 -6.05 -9.31
N LYS A 15 5.77 -6.58 -10.42
CA LYS A 15 4.92 -7.01 -11.53
C LYS A 15 3.93 -8.08 -11.08
N TYR A 16 4.42 -9.05 -10.31
CA TYR A 16 3.56 -10.10 -9.78
C TYR A 16 2.47 -9.53 -8.86
N LEU A 17 2.87 -8.63 -7.95
CA LEU A 17 1.91 -7.98 -7.04
C LEU A 17 0.90 -7.12 -7.79
N ARG A 18 1.32 -6.42 -8.84
CA ARG A 18 0.39 -5.66 -9.69
C ARG A 18 -0.65 -6.56 -10.33
N SER A 19 -0.23 -7.75 -10.78
CA SER A 19 -1.17 -8.70 -11.40
C SER A 19 -2.21 -9.18 -10.37
N LEU A 20 -1.80 -9.42 -9.13
CA LEU A 20 -2.73 -9.79 -8.08
C LEU A 20 -3.68 -8.64 -7.73
N ALA A 21 -3.16 -7.42 -7.74
CA ALA A 21 -3.94 -6.25 -7.39
C ALA A 21 -4.96 -5.85 -8.45
N HIS A 22 -4.77 -6.29 -9.69
CA HIS A 22 -5.61 -5.89 -10.81
C HIS A 22 -7.09 -6.08 -10.53
N ASP A 23 -7.47 -7.17 -9.90
CA ASP A 23 -8.87 -7.49 -9.62
C ASP A 23 -9.35 -7.00 -8.25
N LEU A 24 -8.47 -6.41 -7.45
CA LEU A 24 -8.87 -5.90 -6.16
C LEU A 24 -9.63 -4.59 -6.30
N LYS A 25 -10.60 -4.39 -5.43
CA LYS A 25 -11.27 -3.10 -5.28
C LYS A 25 -10.55 -2.30 -4.19
N PRO A 26 -10.65 -0.95 -4.22
CA PRO A 26 -10.06 -0.16 -3.14
C PRO A 26 -10.65 -0.54 -1.79
N PHE A 27 -9.76 -0.79 -0.83
CA PHE A 27 -10.16 -1.07 0.55
C PHE A 27 -10.40 0.20 1.34
N VAL A 28 -9.67 1.26 0.99
CA VAL A 28 -9.73 2.53 1.70
C VAL A 28 -9.82 3.64 0.65
N MET A 29 -10.64 4.65 0.94
CA MET A 29 -10.74 5.83 0.09
C MET A 29 -10.42 7.06 0.91
N ILE A 30 -9.58 7.94 0.37
CA ILE A 30 -9.19 9.18 1.02
C ILE A 30 -9.70 10.34 0.17
N GLY A 31 -10.56 11.16 0.74
CA GLY A 31 -11.17 12.28 0.05
C GLY A 31 -10.52 13.62 0.38
N GLN A 32 -11.28 14.70 0.16
CA GLN A 32 -10.78 16.06 0.28
C GLN A 32 -10.30 16.42 1.69
N ASN A 33 -10.81 15.73 2.71
CA ASN A 33 -10.35 15.97 4.07
C ASN A 33 -8.95 15.43 4.35
N GLY A 34 -8.41 14.67 3.42
CA GLY A 34 -7.06 14.18 3.51
C GLY A 34 -6.86 13.07 4.52
N LEU A 35 -5.62 12.94 4.95
CA LEU A 35 -5.21 11.87 5.84
C LEU A 35 -5.47 12.26 7.28
N SER A 36 -6.16 11.39 8.03
CA SER A 36 -6.43 11.58 9.44
C SER A 36 -5.90 10.39 10.23
N GLU A 37 -5.87 10.53 11.56
CA GLU A 37 -5.45 9.41 12.41
C GLU A 37 -6.37 8.21 12.25
N SER A 38 -7.67 8.45 12.09
CA SER A 38 -8.61 7.34 11.89
C SER A 38 -8.40 6.64 10.56
N VAL A 39 -8.04 7.38 9.51
CA VAL A 39 -7.74 6.77 8.21
C VAL A 39 -6.45 5.95 8.29
N LEU A 40 -5.43 6.47 8.96
CA LEU A 40 -4.20 5.72 9.17
C LEU A 40 -4.45 4.43 9.96
N ALA A 41 -5.28 4.51 10.99
CA ALA A 41 -5.65 3.33 11.77
C ALA A 41 -6.39 2.32 10.90
N GLU A 42 -7.29 2.79 10.03
CA GLU A 42 -8.01 1.94 9.10
C GLU A 42 -7.06 1.21 8.15
N ILE A 43 -6.07 1.95 7.61
CA ILE A 43 -5.07 1.35 6.73
C ILE A 43 -4.31 0.25 7.47
N ASN A 44 -3.87 0.53 8.68
CA ASN A 44 -3.14 -0.45 9.46
C ASN A 44 -3.99 -1.70 9.76
N THR A 45 -5.23 -1.49 10.18
CA THR A 45 -6.14 -2.59 10.45
C THR A 45 -6.37 -3.44 9.20
N THR A 46 -6.52 -2.79 8.05
CA THR A 46 -6.70 -3.49 6.78
C THR A 46 -5.47 -4.32 6.44
N MET A 47 -4.27 -3.77 6.67
CA MET A 47 -3.03 -4.48 6.36
C MET A 47 -2.71 -5.60 7.36
N LEU A 48 -3.36 -5.64 8.49
CA LEU A 48 -3.24 -6.80 9.39
C LEU A 48 -4.03 -8.00 8.86
N LYS A 49 -4.99 -7.74 7.97
CA LYS A 49 -5.83 -8.79 7.37
C LYS A 49 -5.47 -9.09 5.91
N HIS A 50 -4.85 -8.16 5.22
CA HIS A 50 -4.54 -8.28 3.80
C HIS A 50 -3.13 -7.75 3.54
N GLU A 51 -2.30 -8.57 2.96
CA GLU A 51 -0.92 -8.16 2.64
C GLU A 51 -0.86 -7.16 1.51
N LEU A 52 -1.82 -7.22 0.60
CA LEU A 52 -1.85 -6.37 -0.59
C LEU A 52 -3.16 -5.61 -0.61
N ILE A 53 -3.11 -4.29 -0.64
CA ILE A 53 -4.32 -3.48 -0.65
C ILE A 53 -4.23 -2.34 -1.67
N LYS A 54 -5.39 -1.86 -2.08
CA LYS A 54 -5.55 -0.67 -2.90
C LYS A 54 -6.13 0.45 -2.05
N ILE A 55 -5.62 1.65 -2.25
CA ILE A 55 -6.12 2.86 -1.61
C ILE A 55 -6.41 3.86 -2.71
N LYS A 56 -7.61 4.42 -2.73
CA LYS A 56 -7.98 5.42 -3.71
C LYS A 56 -7.90 6.82 -3.11
N LEU A 57 -7.16 7.70 -3.77
CA LEU A 57 -7.06 9.10 -3.38
C LEU A 57 -7.97 9.93 -4.31
N ARG A 58 -9.01 10.52 -3.72
CA ARG A 58 -9.95 11.37 -4.45
C ARG A 58 -9.58 12.84 -4.22
N LEU A 59 -8.41 13.21 -4.69
CA LEU A 59 -7.86 14.55 -4.56
C LEU A 59 -7.42 15.01 -5.94
N ASP A 60 -7.57 16.30 -6.20
CA ASP A 60 -7.16 16.87 -7.49
C ASP A 60 -5.72 17.35 -7.48
N ASN A 61 -5.21 17.72 -6.32
CA ASN A 61 -3.88 18.31 -6.21
C ASN A 61 -2.80 17.23 -6.18
N ARG A 62 -1.94 17.26 -7.20
CA ARG A 62 -0.86 16.26 -7.33
C ARG A 62 0.12 16.30 -6.15
N LYS A 63 0.42 17.48 -5.66
CA LYS A 63 1.35 17.64 -4.55
C LYS A 63 0.79 17.04 -3.27
N GLU A 64 -0.50 17.25 -3.01
CA GLU A 64 -1.16 16.67 -1.86
C GLU A 64 -1.19 15.15 -1.93
N LYS A 65 -1.46 14.60 -3.13
CA LYS A 65 -1.43 13.15 -3.33
C LYS A 65 -0.07 12.58 -2.99
N GLN A 66 0.99 13.25 -3.43
CA GLN A 66 2.36 12.79 -3.17
C GLN A 66 2.67 12.83 -1.67
N GLN A 67 2.27 13.88 -0.99
CA GLN A 67 2.50 14.00 0.45
C GLN A 67 1.75 12.93 1.24
N ILE A 68 0.51 12.65 0.85
CA ILE A 68 -0.29 11.61 1.50
C ILE A 68 0.34 10.24 1.27
N LEU A 69 0.75 9.97 0.04
CA LEU A 69 1.43 8.72 -0.28
C LEU A 69 2.65 8.50 0.62
N GLU A 70 3.50 9.51 0.74
CA GLU A 70 4.70 9.41 1.55
C GLU A 70 4.38 9.13 3.02
N LYS A 71 3.35 9.79 3.55
CA LYS A 71 2.92 9.56 4.93
C LYS A 71 2.37 8.17 5.15
N ILE A 72 1.61 7.66 4.18
CA ILE A 72 1.06 6.30 4.26
C ILE A 72 2.19 5.28 4.31
N ILE A 73 3.16 5.41 3.40
CA ILE A 73 4.29 4.48 3.35
C ILE A 73 5.12 4.56 4.63
N GLU A 74 5.39 5.76 5.11
CA GLU A 74 6.14 5.95 6.35
C GLU A 74 5.42 5.35 7.56
N PHE A 75 4.13 5.60 7.69
CA PHE A 75 3.34 5.11 8.81
C PHE A 75 3.17 3.59 8.78
N SER A 76 2.83 3.05 7.61
CA SER A 76 2.47 1.64 7.48
C SER A 76 3.67 0.71 7.33
N HIS A 77 4.85 1.25 7.01
CA HIS A 77 6.04 0.47 6.66
C HIS A 77 5.80 -0.48 5.49
N ALA A 78 4.82 -0.15 4.65
CA ALA A 78 4.51 -0.95 3.47
C ALA A 78 5.42 -0.57 2.31
N GLU A 79 5.52 -1.48 1.35
CA GLU A 79 6.21 -1.21 0.10
C GLU A 79 5.22 -0.68 -0.94
N LEU A 80 5.62 0.35 -1.65
CA LEU A 80 4.82 0.87 -2.75
C LEU A 80 4.98 -0.03 -3.96
N VAL A 81 3.85 -0.56 -4.45
CA VAL A 81 3.85 -1.42 -5.62
C VAL A 81 3.53 -0.64 -6.88
N GLN A 82 2.56 0.26 -6.82
CA GLN A 82 2.10 1.00 -7.99
C GLN A 82 1.34 2.24 -7.58
N VAL A 83 1.44 3.28 -8.42
CA VAL A 83 0.61 4.49 -8.32
C VAL A 83 0.10 4.81 -9.72
N ILE A 84 -1.19 4.75 -9.94
CA ILE A 84 -1.79 5.12 -11.22
C ILE A 84 -3.11 5.84 -10.96
N GLY A 85 -3.24 7.06 -11.51
CA GLY A 85 -4.50 7.77 -11.48
C GLY A 85 -5.09 7.97 -10.09
N GLY A 86 -4.26 8.22 -9.10
CA GLY A 86 -4.73 8.40 -7.73
C GLY A 86 -5.04 7.10 -7.00
N VAL A 87 -4.69 5.95 -7.59
CA VAL A 87 -4.84 4.66 -6.94
C VAL A 87 -3.47 4.15 -6.51
N LEU A 88 -3.35 3.86 -5.23
CA LEU A 88 -2.12 3.30 -4.67
C LEU A 88 -2.30 1.81 -4.46
N VAL A 89 -1.27 1.04 -4.78
CA VAL A 89 -1.19 -0.36 -4.40
C VAL A 89 0.02 -0.48 -3.48
N ILE A 90 -0.22 -0.98 -2.27
CA ILE A 90 0.84 -1.16 -1.28
C ILE A 90 0.82 -2.59 -0.76
N TYR A 91 1.98 -3.06 -0.31
CA TYR A 91 2.20 -4.43 0.12
C TYR A 91 2.99 -4.47 1.41
N ARG A 92 2.52 -5.28 2.35
CA ARG A 92 3.24 -5.56 3.61
C ARG A 92 2.94 -7.01 3.99
N PRO A 93 3.95 -7.89 3.95
CA PRO A 93 3.73 -9.29 4.30
C PRO A 93 3.38 -9.45 5.78
N PHE A 94 2.59 -10.46 6.09
CA PHE A 94 2.34 -10.81 7.50
C PHE A 94 3.68 -11.23 8.13
N GLU A 95 3.85 -10.93 9.40
CA GLU A 95 5.07 -11.33 10.11
C GLU A 95 5.18 -12.85 10.21
N ASP A 96 4.06 -13.48 10.53
CA ASP A 96 3.99 -14.94 10.65
C ASP A 96 3.18 -15.46 9.46
N ASN A 97 3.74 -16.44 8.77
CA ASN A 97 3.05 -17.14 7.67
C ASN A 97 2.50 -16.21 6.61
N PRO A 98 3.36 -15.56 5.82
CA PRO A 98 2.89 -14.74 4.71
C PRO A 98 2.01 -15.54 3.74
N ASP A 99 0.92 -14.93 3.30
CA ASP A 99 -0.01 -15.55 2.36
C ASP A 99 0.49 -15.50 0.92
N ILE A 100 1.03 -14.35 0.53
CA ILE A 100 1.50 -14.17 -0.84
C ILE A 100 2.91 -14.70 -0.95
N ILE A 101 3.11 -15.62 -1.88
CA ILE A 101 4.43 -16.19 -2.15
C ILE A 101 5.01 -15.44 -3.34
N LEU A 102 6.00 -14.59 -3.06
CA LEU A 102 6.64 -13.78 -4.08
C LEU A 102 7.60 -14.61 -4.94
N PRO A 103 7.78 -14.23 -6.23
CA PRO A 103 8.90 -14.76 -7.00
C PRO A 103 10.21 -14.44 -6.29
N ARG A 104 11.20 -15.31 -6.43
CA ARG A 104 12.48 -15.12 -5.74
C ARG A 104 13.29 -13.95 -6.28
N THR A 105 13.08 -13.63 -7.53
CA THR A 105 13.88 -12.57 -8.19
C THR A 105 12.99 -11.68 -9.05
#